data_41d2ebcf867977b04073cc6365f1af10
#
_entry.id   41d2ebcf867977b04073cc6365f1af10
#
_cell.length_a   1.000
_cell.length_b   1.000
_cell.length_c   1.000
_cell.angle_alpha   90.00
_cell.angle_beta   90.00
_cell.angle_gamma   90.00
#
_symmetry.space_group_name_H-M   'P 1'
#
loop_
_entity.id
_entity.type
_entity.pdbx_description
1 polymer ?
#
loop_
_entity_poly.entity_id
_entity_poly.type
_entity_poly.pdbx_seq_one_letter_code
_entity_poly.pdbx_strand_id
1 'polypeptide(L)'
;MSSKYEILKFYEKSLMYVQDILSDKVTNNIQLDKLCYKLFGSDYLGTYSSDQFPKYIKKGQVFILNTQSSRKSGEHWVAFGKLDNGTLVYYDSYARSKSKLSVYWKNRKMINANTTDRDQSYNGESNCGQRCIAWLILVKRYGERCINVV
;
A
#
# COMPACT_ATOMS: atom_id res chain seq x y z
N MET A 1 -22.11 10.65 5.29
CA MET A 1 -20.91 9.83 5.60
C MET A 1 -20.94 8.56 4.78
N SER A 2 -19.85 8.22 4.11
CA SER A 2 -19.79 7.03 3.25
C SER A 2 -19.81 5.74 4.06
N SER A 3 -20.57 4.75 3.61
CA SER A 3 -20.63 3.42 4.20
C SER A 3 -19.38 2.61 3.86
N LYS A 4 -19.14 1.52 4.60
CA LYS A 4 -18.08 0.56 4.28
C LYS A 4 -18.20 0.05 2.85
N TYR A 5 -19.42 -0.20 2.40
CA TYR A 5 -19.70 -0.65 1.02
C TYR A 5 -19.26 0.40 -0.01
N GLU A 6 -19.58 1.68 0.22
CA GLU A 6 -19.18 2.76 -0.69
C GLU A 6 -17.67 2.93 -0.75
N ILE A 7 -16.98 2.80 0.39
CA ILE A 7 -15.52 2.87 0.46
C ILE A 7 -14.91 1.72 -0.33
N LEU A 8 -15.45 0.50 -0.17
CA LEU A 8 -14.98 -0.67 -0.94
C LEU A 8 -15.20 -0.47 -2.44
N LYS A 9 -16.33 0.07 -2.84
CA LYS A 9 -16.61 0.36 -4.25
C LYS A 9 -15.63 1.39 -4.81
N PHE A 10 -15.27 2.38 -4.03
CA PHE A 10 -14.27 3.36 -4.42
C PHE A 10 -12.90 2.71 -4.61
N TYR A 11 -12.53 1.78 -3.74
CA TYR A 11 -11.29 1.00 -3.88
C TYR A 11 -11.30 0.20 -5.19
N GLU A 12 -12.38 -0.50 -5.48
CA GLU A 12 -12.50 -1.30 -6.70
C GLU A 12 -12.35 -0.45 -7.96
N LYS A 13 -12.99 0.73 -7.99
CA LYS A 13 -12.84 1.67 -9.10
C LYS A 13 -11.42 2.21 -9.21
N SER A 14 -10.79 2.48 -8.08
CA SER A 14 -9.39 2.94 -8.05
C SER A 14 -8.44 1.87 -8.59
N LEU A 15 -8.67 0.60 -8.25
CA LEU A 15 -7.87 -0.51 -8.77
C LEU A 15 -8.04 -0.64 -10.28
N MET A 16 -9.25 -0.53 -10.79
CA MET A 16 -9.51 -0.55 -12.24
C MET A 16 -8.76 0.58 -12.94
N TYR A 17 -8.83 1.79 -12.39
CA TYR A 17 -8.11 2.95 -12.92
C TYR A 17 -6.60 2.70 -12.98
N VAL A 18 -6.02 2.18 -11.90
CA VAL A 18 -4.58 1.89 -11.84
C VAL A 18 -4.20 0.80 -12.83
N GLN A 19 -5.00 -0.25 -12.95
CA GLN A 19 -4.73 -1.36 -13.88
C GLN A 19 -4.90 -0.95 -15.35
N ASP A 20 -5.76 0.03 -15.64
CA ASP A 20 -5.85 0.60 -16.99
C ASP A 20 -4.54 1.29 -17.38
N ILE A 21 -3.80 1.84 -16.43
CA ILE A 21 -2.53 2.53 -16.68
C ILE A 21 -1.35 1.56 -16.66
N LEU A 22 -1.28 0.67 -15.66
CA LEU A 22 -0.11 -0.18 -15.39
C LEU A 22 -0.29 -1.63 -15.81
N SER A 23 -1.45 -2.01 -16.37
CA SER A 23 -1.89 -3.40 -16.56
C SER A 23 -2.11 -4.12 -15.21
N ASP A 24 -2.38 -5.44 -15.25
CA ASP A 24 -2.55 -6.27 -14.05
C ASP A 24 -1.32 -7.14 -13.76
N LYS A 25 -0.21 -6.89 -14.47
CA LYS A 25 1.02 -7.66 -14.35
C LYS A 25 1.96 -7.09 -13.30
N VAL A 26 3.04 -7.82 -13.03
CA VAL A 26 4.09 -7.39 -12.09
C VAL A 26 4.58 -5.99 -12.45
N THR A 27 4.71 -5.14 -11.42
CA THR A 27 5.23 -3.78 -11.55
C THR A 27 6.58 -3.64 -10.88
N ASN A 28 7.39 -2.70 -11.36
CA ASN A 28 8.67 -2.34 -10.76
C ASN A 28 8.57 -1.00 -10.03
N ASN A 29 9.65 -0.65 -9.30
CA ASN A 29 9.69 0.60 -8.53
C ASN A 29 9.54 1.86 -9.41
N ILE A 30 10.05 1.83 -10.63
CA ILE A 30 9.98 2.98 -11.55
C ILE A 30 8.52 3.25 -11.95
N GLN A 31 7.78 2.20 -12.29
CA GLN A 31 6.36 2.32 -12.63
C GLN A 31 5.52 2.83 -11.46
N LEU A 32 5.78 2.31 -10.25
CA LEU A 32 5.08 2.72 -9.05
C LEU A 32 5.39 4.18 -8.69
N ASP A 33 6.67 4.57 -8.72
CA ASP A 33 7.08 5.95 -8.47
C ASP A 33 6.41 6.93 -9.43
N LYS A 34 6.46 6.65 -10.73
CA LYS A 34 5.92 7.53 -11.75
C LYS A 34 4.44 7.84 -11.52
N LEU A 35 3.65 6.82 -11.28
CA LEU A 35 2.21 7.00 -11.08
C LEU A 35 1.92 7.64 -9.72
N CYS A 36 2.60 7.20 -8.65
CA CYS A 36 2.37 7.71 -7.31
C CYS A 36 2.76 9.17 -7.16
N TYR A 37 3.88 9.60 -7.74
CA TYR A 37 4.23 11.03 -7.73
C TYR A 37 3.24 11.88 -8.51
N LYS A 38 2.67 11.34 -9.58
CA LYS A 38 1.62 12.03 -10.33
C LYS A 38 0.34 12.16 -9.50
N LEU A 39 -0.06 11.11 -8.77
CA LEU A 39 -1.29 11.10 -7.99
C LEU A 39 -1.18 11.86 -6.67
N PHE A 40 -0.06 11.76 -5.98
CA PHE A 40 0.09 12.23 -4.59
C PHE A 40 1.07 13.39 -4.44
N GLY A 41 1.83 13.71 -5.47
CA GLY A 41 2.80 14.80 -5.42
C GLY A 41 3.84 14.59 -4.32
N SER A 42 4.14 15.65 -3.58
CA SER A 42 5.14 15.62 -2.50
C SER A 42 4.73 14.77 -1.29
N ASP A 43 3.46 14.35 -1.20
CA ASP A 43 3.01 13.45 -0.14
C ASP A 43 3.47 12.01 -0.37
N TYR A 44 3.93 11.66 -1.57
CA TYR A 44 4.50 10.36 -1.84
C TYR A 44 5.99 10.38 -1.54
N LEU A 45 6.44 9.58 -0.57
CA LEU A 45 7.85 9.55 -0.15
C LEU A 45 8.74 8.74 -1.08
N GLY A 46 8.16 7.81 -1.82
CA GLY A 46 8.90 6.98 -2.76
C GLY A 46 8.62 5.50 -2.60
N THR A 47 9.29 4.71 -3.45
CA THR A 47 9.19 3.25 -3.49
C THR A 47 10.57 2.67 -3.17
N TYR A 48 10.67 1.89 -2.09
CA TYR A 48 11.95 1.44 -1.56
C TYR A 48 11.92 -0.05 -1.23
N SER A 49 13.09 -0.58 -0.82
CA SER A 49 13.23 -1.93 -0.29
C SER A 49 12.88 -1.98 1.20
N SER A 50 12.69 -3.18 1.75
CA SER A 50 12.23 -3.35 3.13
C SER A 50 13.17 -2.74 4.18
N ASP A 51 14.48 -2.74 3.90
CA ASP A 51 15.53 -2.19 4.79
C ASP A 51 15.70 -0.67 4.66
N GLN A 52 14.95 -0.03 3.77
CA GLN A 52 15.03 1.42 3.49
C GLN A 52 13.81 2.17 4.01
N PHE A 53 13.31 1.79 5.16
CA PHE A 53 12.11 2.42 5.75
C PHE A 53 12.37 3.92 5.97
N PRO A 54 11.46 4.82 5.55
CA PRO A 54 11.65 6.26 5.74
C PRO A 54 11.82 6.63 7.21
N LYS A 55 12.78 7.51 7.52
CA LYS A 55 13.05 7.96 8.90
C LYS A 55 12.00 8.96 9.39
N TYR A 56 11.61 9.89 8.53
CA TYR A 56 10.71 10.97 8.90
C TYR A 56 9.46 10.90 8.03
N ILE A 57 8.34 10.61 8.67
CA ILE A 57 7.05 10.48 7.99
C ILE A 57 6.09 11.47 8.61
N LYS A 58 5.62 12.43 7.81
CA LYS A 58 4.63 13.42 8.25
C LYS A 58 3.23 12.90 8.04
N LYS A 59 2.27 13.45 8.77
CA LYS A 59 0.84 13.16 8.59
C LYS A 59 0.45 13.41 7.13
N GLY A 60 -0.29 12.48 6.55
CA GLY A 60 -0.71 12.54 5.16
C GLY A 60 0.28 12.00 4.15
N GLN A 61 1.49 11.67 4.56
CA GLN A 61 2.48 11.08 3.66
C GLN A 61 2.27 9.57 3.50
N VAL A 62 2.54 9.10 2.29
CA VAL A 62 2.34 7.70 1.88
C VAL A 62 3.58 7.19 1.15
N PHE A 63 3.77 5.88 1.13
CA PHE A 63 4.90 5.26 0.44
C PHE A 63 4.65 3.77 0.23
N ILE A 64 5.50 3.13 -0.59
CA ILE A 64 5.41 1.70 -0.89
C ILE A 64 6.78 1.08 -0.65
N LEU A 65 6.81 -0.06 0.03
CA LEU A 65 8.04 -0.83 0.24
C LEU A 65 7.89 -2.24 -0.30
N ASN A 66 9.01 -2.78 -0.80
CA ASN A 66 9.11 -4.19 -1.12
C ASN A 66 9.40 -4.99 0.15
N THR A 67 8.93 -6.23 0.21
CA THR A 67 9.21 -7.12 1.35
C THR A 67 10.67 -7.61 1.37
N GLN A 68 11.36 -7.57 0.23
CA GLN A 68 12.75 -7.96 0.12
C GLN A 68 13.68 -6.78 0.44
N SER A 69 14.87 -7.11 0.93
CA SER A 69 15.90 -6.09 1.18
C SER A 69 16.51 -5.61 -0.14
N SER A 70 17.25 -4.49 -0.07
CA SER A 70 17.93 -3.91 -1.24
C SER A 70 18.95 -4.83 -1.90
N ARG A 71 19.38 -5.90 -1.19
CA ARG A 71 20.36 -6.87 -1.71
C ARG A 71 19.73 -7.98 -2.55
N LYS A 72 18.40 -8.04 -2.64
CA LYS A 72 17.67 -9.09 -3.35
C LYS A 72 16.75 -8.49 -4.40
N SER A 73 16.34 -9.30 -5.38
CA SER A 73 15.28 -8.93 -6.30
C SER A 73 13.98 -8.78 -5.55
N GLY A 74 13.14 -7.83 -5.96
CA GLY A 74 11.87 -7.57 -5.30
C GLY A 74 10.92 -8.75 -5.41
N GLU A 75 10.07 -8.94 -4.39
CA GLU A 75 9.11 -10.03 -4.34
C GLU A 75 7.65 -9.54 -4.23
N HIS A 76 7.39 -8.62 -3.30
CA HIS A 76 6.02 -8.21 -3.01
C HIS A 76 5.98 -6.76 -2.50
N TRP A 77 4.95 -6.01 -2.91
CA TRP A 77 4.78 -4.62 -2.53
C TRP A 77 3.75 -4.47 -1.41
N VAL A 78 4.05 -3.58 -0.48
CA VAL A 78 3.18 -3.24 0.67
C VAL A 78 3.07 -1.73 0.75
N ALA A 79 1.86 -1.22 0.99
CA ALA A 79 1.59 0.21 1.06
C ALA A 79 1.56 0.71 2.50
N PHE A 80 1.98 1.97 2.71
CA PHE A 80 2.04 2.60 4.02
C PHE A 80 1.48 4.01 3.95
N GLY A 81 0.81 4.44 5.01
CA GLY A 81 0.33 5.81 5.13
C GLY A 81 0.29 6.27 6.57
N LYS A 82 0.64 7.53 6.81
CA LYS A 82 0.51 8.12 8.14
C LYS A 82 -0.77 8.95 8.19
N LEU A 83 -1.68 8.55 9.07
CA LEU A 83 -2.97 9.19 9.24
C LEU A 83 -2.84 10.55 9.94
N ASP A 84 -3.89 11.37 9.87
CA ASP A 84 -3.92 12.68 10.52
C ASP A 84 -3.80 12.60 12.04
N ASN A 85 -4.20 11.47 12.64
CA ASN A 85 -4.02 11.24 14.08
C ASN A 85 -2.60 10.80 14.46
N GLY A 86 -1.68 10.71 13.48
CA GLY A 86 -0.29 10.30 13.69
C GLY A 86 -0.04 8.79 13.65
N THR A 87 -1.07 7.99 13.44
CA THR A 87 -0.92 6.53 13.35
C THR A 87 -0.37 6.13 11.99
N LEU A 88 0.63 5.26 11.99
CA LEU A 88 1.16 4.64 10.77
C LEU A 88 0.36 3.38 10.48
N VAL A 89 -0.15 3.26 9.27
CA VAL A 89 -0.98 2.13 8.82
C VAL A 89 -0.32 1.49 7.62
N TYR A 90 -0.36 0.15 7.53
CA TYR A 90 0.12 -0.55 6.35
C TYR A 90 -0.96 -1.45 5.76
N TYR A 91 -0.85 -1.72 4.46
CA TYR A 91 -1.77 -2.57 3.72
C TYR A 91 -0.97 -3.62 2.96
N ASP A 92 -1.25 -4.88 3.24
CA ASP A 92 -0.77 -6.04 2.49
C ASP A 92 -1.98 -6.73 1.84
N SER A 93 -1.92 -6.90 0.53
CA SER A 93 -3.01 -7.54 -0.23
C SER A 93 -3.26 -9.00 0.15
N TYR A 94 -2.31 -9.65 0.83
CA TYR A 94 -2.48 -11.01 1.36
C TYR A 94 -2.87 -11.04 2.85
N ALA A 95 -3.14 -9.90 3.46
CA ALA A 95 -3.56 -9.77 4.86
C ALA A 95 -2.58 -10.37 5.88
N ARG A 96 -1.28 -10.24 5.63
CA ARG A 96 -0.24 -10.80 6.51
C ARG A 96 0.18 -9.80 7.59
N SER A 97 0.66 -10.32 8.72
CA SER A 97 1.22 -9.48 9.78
C SER A 97 2.60 -8.92 9.37
N LYS A 98 2.98 -7.80 9.98
CA LYS A 98 4.26 -7.14 9.65
C LYS A 98 5.47 -8.04 9.91
N SER A 99 5.42 -8.91 10.91
CA SER A 99 6.51 -9.83 11.23
C SER A 99 6.71 -10.90 10.16
N LYS A 100 5.65 -11.25 9.43
CA LYS A 100 5.72 -12.17 8.29
C LYS A 100 6.19 -11.49 7.02
N LEU A 101 6.02 -10.17 6.92
CA LEU A 101 6.37 -9.41 5.73
C LEU A 101 7.84 -9.05 5.68
N SER A 102 8.43 -8.63 6.81
CA SER A 102 9.84 -8.24 6.84
C SER A 102 10.37 -8.19 8.28
N VAL A 103 11.59 -8.72 8.47
CA VAL A 103 12.29 -8.64 9.76
C VAL A 103 12.58 -7.19 10.14
N TYR A 104 12.72 -6.29 9.17
CA TYR A 104 13.02 -4.89 9.41
C TYR A 104 11.82 -4.12 9.97
N TRP A 105 10.60 -4.67 9.88
CA TRP A 105 9.36 -3.99 10.29
C TRP A 105 8.77 -4.50 11.59
N LYS A 106 9.22 -5.64 12.11
CA LYS A 106 8.57 -6.32 13.23
C LYS A 106 8.47 -5.47 14.49
N ASN A 107 9.44 -4.58 14.73
CA ASN A 107 9.48 -3.72 15.92
C ASN A 107 8.87 -2.33 15.69
N ARG A 108 8.36 -2.05 14.50
CA ARG A 108 7.74 -0.76 14.19
C ARG A 108 6.28 -0.77 14.63
N LYS A 109 5.86 0.32 15.26
CA LYS A 109 4.46 0.48 15.69
C LYS A 109 3.61 0.88 14.49
N MET A 110 2.82 -0.07 14.01
CA MET A 110 1.95 0.10 12.84
C MET A 110 0.65 -0.66 13.03
N ILE A 111 -0.44 -0.15 12.43
CA ILE A 111 -1.73 -0.84 12.38
C ILE A 111 -1.86 -1.53 11.03
N ASN A 112 -2.29 -2.78 11.04
CA ASN A 112 -2.59 -3.53 9.83
C ASN A 112 -3.99 -3.16 9.32
N ALA A 113 -4.07 -2.59 8.14
CA ALA A 113 -5.35 -2.17 7.56
C ALA A 113 -6.18 -3.34 7.00
N ASN A 114 -5.57 -4.49 6.77
CA ASN A 114 -6.22 -5.67 6.21
C ASN A 114 -5.83 -6.91 7.01
N THR A 115 -6.62 -7.26 8.02
CA THR A 115 -6.31 -8.36 8.93
C THR A 115 -7.12 -9.62 8.68
N THR A 116 -8.25 -9.51 8.02
CA THR A 116 -9.24 -10.59 7.94
C THR A 116 -9.40 -11.18 6.55
N ASP A 117 -9.26 -10.36 5.52
CA ASP A 117 -9.55 -10.78 4.15
C ASP A 117 -8.34 -10.65 3.25
N ARG A 118 -8.07 -11.72 2.53
CA ARG A 118 -7.04 -11.70 1.49
C ARG A 118 -7.64 -11.11 0.22
N ASP A 119 -7.20 -9.91 -0.12
CA ASP A 119 -7.67 -9.17 -1.28
C ASP A 119 -7.11 -9.72 -2.59
N GLN A 120 -5.85 -10.18 -2.56
CA GLN A 120 -5.17 -10.74 -3.72
C GLN A 120 -5.21 -12.27 -3.71
N SER A 121 -5.51 -12.88 -4.86
CA SER A 121 -5.50 -14.34 -5.00
C SER A 121 -4.08 -14.87 -5.18
N TYR A 122 -3.76 -16.01 -4.55
CA TYR A 122 -2.51 -16.73 -4.81
C TYR A 122 -2.49 -17.42 -6.17
N ASN A 123 -3.62 -17.51 -6.86
CA ASN A 123 -3.76 -18.24 -8.13
C ASN A 123 -3.36 -17.37 -9.33
N GLY A 124 -2.12 -16.91 -9.36
CA GLY A 124 -1.55 -16.23 -10.52
C GLY A 124 -1.75 -14.72 -10.58
N GLU A 125 -2.39 -14.11 -9.60
CA GLU A 125 -2.45 -12.64 -9.54
C GLU A 125 -1.09 -12.07 -9.16
N SER A 126 -0.64 -11.08 -9.93
CA SER A 126 0.66 -10.41 -9.72
C SER A 126 0.52 -8.90 -9.62
N ASN A 127 -0.64 -8.43 -9.17
CA ASN A 127 -1.00 -7.02 -9.14
C ASN A 127 -0.87 -6.37 -7.75
N CYS A 128 0.05 -6.85 -6.91
CA CYS A 128 0.22 -6.29 -5.57
C CYS A 128 0.59 -4.80 -5.60
N GLY A 129 1.41 -4.37 -6.56
CA GLY A 129 1.77 -2.96 -6.73
C GLY A 129 0.56 -2.10 -7.07
N GLN A 130 -0.28 -2.56 -7.98
CA GLN A 130 -1.50 -1.85 -8.38
C GLN A 130 -2.48 -1.76 -7.20
N ARG A 131 -2.62 -2.82 -6.42
CA ARG A 131 -3.46 -2.83 -5.22
C ARG A 131 -2.95 -1.88 -4.15
N CYS A 132 -1.62 -1.78 -4.00
CA CYS A 132 -1.00 -0.79 -3.12
C CYS A 132 -1.42 0.64 -3.51
N ILE A 133 -1.31 0.99 -4.79
CA ILE A 133 -1.69 2.33 -5.25
C ILE A 133 -3.18 2.58 -5.03
N ALA A 134 -4.03 1.61 -5.35
CA ALA A 134 -5.47 1.73 -5.12
C ALA A 134 -5.78 1.97 -3.64
N TRP A 135 -5.10 1.27 -2.73
CA TRP A 135 -5.26 1.49 -1.30
C TRP A 135 -4.75 2.87 -0.86
N LEU A 136 -3.65 3.35 -1.44
CA LEU A 136 -3.15 4.71 -1.16
C LEU A 136 -4.15 5.77 -1.58
N ILE A 137 -4.79 5.60 -2.73
CA ILE A 137 -5.89 6.50 -3.17
C ILE A 137 -7.01 6.48 -2.12
N LEU A 138 -7.35 5.29 -1.62
CA LEU A 138 -8.39 5.11 -0.62
C LEU A 138 -8.06 5.83 0.69
N VAL A 139 -6.84 5.62 1.22
CA VAL A 139 -6.44 6.20 2.50
C VAL A 139 -6.32 7.73 2.42
N LYS A 140 -5.91 8.27 1.28
CA LYS A 140 -5.86 9.73 1.08
C LYS A 140 -7.25 10.35 1.12
N ARG A 141 -8.26 9.63 0.68
CA ARG A 141 -9.64 10.12 0.68
C ARG A 141 -10.36 9.90 2.01
N TYR A 142 -10.23 8.72 2.60
CA TYR A 142 -11.04 8.31 3.74
C TYR A 142 -10.30 8.21 5.07
N GLY A 143 -8.96 8.28 5.06
CA GLY A 143 -8.17 8.22 6.28
C GLY A 143 -8.39 6.92 7.06
N GLU A 144 -8.57 7.01 8.36
CA GLU A 144 -8.73 5.84 9.25
C GLU A 144 -9.93 4.96 8.91
N ARG A 145 -10.90 5.48 8.16
CA ARG A 145 -12.09 4.73 7.76
C ARG A 145 -11.80 3.64 6.73
N CYS A 146 -10.61 3.63 6.14
CA CYS A 146 -10.18 2.59 5.21
C CYS A 146 -9.67 1.33 5.91
N ILE A 147 -9.48 1.33 7.24
CA ILE A 147 -8.97 0.18 7.98
C ILE A 147 -10.03 -0.92 7.99
N ASN A 148 -9.63 -2.14 7.59
CA ASN A 148 -10.47 -3.34 7.51
C ASN A 148 -11.69 -3.20 6.56
N VAL A 149 -11.55 -2.40 5.51
CA VAL A 149 -12.59 -2.28 4.46
C VAL A 149 -12.27 -3.18 3.27
N VAL A 150 -11.00 -3.29 2.90
CA VAL A 150 -10.55 -4.05 1.73
C VAL A 150 -10.06 -5.42 2.13
#